data_41ae2300d68112a02128e17f9681bf2a
#
_entry.id   41ae2300d68112a02128e17f9681bf2a
#
_cell.length_a   1.000
_cell.length_b   1.000
_cell.length_c   1.000
_cell.angle_alpha   90.00
_cell.angle_beta   90.00
_cell.angle_gamma   90.00
#
_symmetry.space_group_name_H-M   'P 1'
#
loop_
_entity.id
_entity.type
_entity.pdbx_description
1 polymer ?
#
loop_
_entity_poly.entity_id
_entity_poly.type
_entity_poly.pdbx_seq_one_letter_code
_entity_poly.pdbx_strand_id
1 'polypeptide(L)'
;MSLLSATPVVAVIGGGPAGLMAAETLAAAGVPVDLFDAMPSVGRKFLLAGVGGMNITHAEEQSAFRQRYRERESGVSPWLDSFDSNALRAWIHELGIETFVGTSGRVFPADMKAAPLLRAWLHRLREQGVRIHTRSRWLGWDAEGRLRLAIPEGERLLQPQATVLALGGGSWPRLGSDGAWQALLAARGVELRPLEPANCGFEVAGWSDFLKTRYAGAPIKPAALALPGQPPRQGEFVLTDTGIEGSLVYALSAEIRTAIERDGQATLTLDLAPQRDLAELGRALARPRGSQSLANHLRRHAGIDGARAALLRELAPPETFQDMGRLAQACKAVPLTVVRARPLAEAISSAGGVPLEALDDGLMLRQLPGVFCAGEMLDWEAPTGGYLLTACFASGRAAGQGVLRWLAAGGSSA
;
A
#
# COMPACT_ATOMS: atom_id res chain seq x y z
N MET A 1 16.49 -41.64 8.52
CA MET A 1 15.36 -41.49 9.46
C MET A 1 14.82 -40.07 9.28
N SER A 2 13.71 -39.95 8.56
CA SER A 2 13.00 -38.66 8.39
C SER A 2 12.53 -38.22 9.77
N LEU A 3 13.03 -37.08 10.24
CA LEU A 3 12.42 -36.37 11.36
C LEU A 3 11.01 -35.94 10.89
N LEU A 4 10.02 -36.78 11.17
CA LEU A 4 8.61 -36.37 11.15
C LEU A 4 8.51 -35.26 12.20
N SER A 5 8.74 -34.02 11.76
CA SER A 5 8.45 -32.84 12.58
C SER A 5 6.98 -32.93 12.97
N ALA A 6 6.70 -32.93 14.26
CA ALA A 6 5.34 -32.95 14.77
C ALA A 6 4.50 -31.86 14.07
N THR A 7 3.23 -32.16 13.81
CA THR A 7 2.29 -31.15 13.26
C THR A 7 2.31 -29.92 14.18
N PRO A 8 2.46 -28.71 13.62
CA PRO A 8 2.49 -27.50 14.45
C PRO A 8 1.13 -27.29 15.13
N VAL A 9 1.15 -26.70 16.31
CA VAL A 9 -0.09 -26.27 16.98
C VAL A 9 -0.74 -25.17 16.15
N VAL A 10 0.06 -24.19 15.70
CA VAL A 10 -0.39 -23.12 14.79
C VAL A 10 0.53 -23.01 13.59
N ALA A 11 -0.07 -22.96 12.39
CA ALA A 11 0.62 -22.65 11.16
C ALA A 11 0.34 -21.20 10.74
N VAL A 12 1.38 -20.41 10.51
CA VAL A 12 1.28 -19.06 9.91
C VAL A 12 1.79 -19.14 8.48
N ILE A 13 0.96 -18.73 7.52
CA ILE A 13 1.28 -18.78 6.10
C ILE A 13 1.51 -17.35 5.58
N GLY A 14 2.75 -17.05 5.20
CA GLY A 14 3.20 -15.73 4.77
C GLY A 14 4.07 -15.03 5.83
N GLY A 15 5.33 -14.79 5.49
CA GLY A 15 6.34 -14.15 6.34
C GLY A 15 6.45 -12.63 6.09
N GLY A 16 5.34 -11.95 5.77
CA GLY A 16 5.21 -10.51 5.74
C GLY A 16 4.97 -9.91 7.14
N PRO A 17 4.82 -8.57 7.27
CA PRO A 17 4.62 -7.90 8.56
C PRO A 17 3.46 -8.48 9.39
N ALA A 18 2.33 -8.78 8.74
CA ALA A 18 1.16 -9.35 9.42
C ALA A 18 1.44 -10.75 9.95
N GLY A 19 2.03 -11.64 9.15
CA GLY A 19 2.34 -13.00 9.58
C GLY A 19 3.42 -13.06 10.65
N LEU A 20 4.46 -12.25 10.53
CA LEU A 20 5.52 -12.16 11.56
C LEU A 20 4.95 -11.63 12.88
N MET A 21 4.04 -10.65 12.86
CA MET A 21 3.41 -10.12 14.06
C MET A 21 2.43 -11.13 14.69
N ALA A 22 1.67 -11.87 13.87
CA ALA A 22 0.82 -12.95 14.37
C ALA A 22 1.66 -14.04 15.05
N ALA A 23 2.79 -14.45 14.44
CA ALA A 23 3.71 -15.41 15.00
C ALA A 23 4.33 -14.95 16.32
N GLU A 24 4.72 -13.65 16.42
CA GLU A 24 5.24 -13.08 17.66
C GLU A 24 4.19 -13.09 18.78
N THR A 25 2.96 -12.66 18.46
CA THR A 25 1.84 -12.64 19.42
C THR A 25 1.57 -14.01 20.01
N LEU A 26 1.59 -15.04 19.18
CA LEU A 26 1.38 -16.43 19.60
C LEU A 26 2.55 -16.98 20.40
N ALA A 27 3.78 -16.77 19.94
CA ALA A 27 4.99 -17.25 20.60
C ALA A 27 5.20 -16.58 21.96
N ALA A 28 4.89 -15.29 22.09
CA ALA A 28 4.93 -14.57 23.36
C ALA A 28 3.94 -15.15 24.41
N ALA A 29 2.85 -15.79 23.96
CA ALA A 29 1.91 -16.53 24.81
C ALA A 29 2.30 -18.01 25.02
N GLY A 30 3.49 -18.43 24.57
CA GLY A 30 3.99 -19.80 24.73
C GLY A 30 3.41 -20.82 23.74
N VAL A 31 2.71 -20.40 22.70
CA VAL A 31 2.13 -21.29 21.68
C VAL A 31 3.21 -21.66 20.65
N PRO A 32 3.45 -22.94 20.36
CA PRO A 32 4.37 -23.37 19.30
C PRO A 32 3.88 -22.95 17.91
N VAL A 33 4.71 -22.22 17.16
CA VAL A 33 4.37 -21.67 15.85
C VAL A 33 5.36 -22.12 14.79
N ASP A 34 4.83 -22.61 13.67
CA ASP A 34 5.56 -22.78 12.42
C ASP A 34 5.10 -21.72 11.41
N LEU A 35 6.02 -20.90 10.94
CA LEU A 35 5.77 -19.90 9.91
C LEU A 35 6.33 -20.38 8.57
N PHE A 36 5.49 -20.38 7.54
CA PHE A 36 5.82 -20.83 6.19
C PHE A 36 5.77 -19.67 5.20
N ASP A 37 6.82 -19.52 4.40
CA ASP A 37 6.89 -18.49 3.33
C ASP A 37 7.34 -19.13 2.01
N ALA A 38 6.65 -18.78 0.92
CA ALA A 38 6.96 -19.29 -0.41
C ALA A 38 8.33 -18.83 -0.93
N MET A 39 8.83 -17.71 -0.42
CA MET A 39 10.07 -17.07 -0.88
C MET A 39 11.28 -17.63 -0.15
N PRO A 40 12.51 -17.44 -0.70
CA PRO A 40 13.75 -17.88 -0.03
C PRO A 40 14.11 -17.08 1.25
N SER A 41 13.39 -16.00 1.52
CA SER A 41 13.52 -15.23 2.77
C SER A 41 12.20 -14.52 3.06
N VAL A 42 11.88 -14.33 4.35
CA VAL A 42 10.72 -13.58 4.80
C VAL A 42 10.92 -12.06 4.67
N GLY A 43 9.83 -11.28 4.73
CA GLY A 43 9.88 -9.82 4.78
C GLY A 43 10.35 -9.13 3.48
N ARG A 44 10.28 -9.78 2.32
CA ARG A 44 10.83 -9.24 1.06
C ARG A 44 10.16 -7.93 0.62
N LYS A 45 8.83 -7.86 0.63
CA LYS A 45 8.09 -6.63 0.31
C LYS A 45 8.33 -5.55 1.37
N PHE A 46 8.45 -5.93 2.64
CA PHE A 46 8.84 -5.04 3.73
C PHE A 46 10.22 -4.40 3.53
N LEU A 47 11.20 -5.17 3.07
CA LEU A 47 12.53 -4.65 2.73
C LEU A 47 12.50 -3.68 1.55
N LEU A 48 11.63 -3.90 0.56
CA LEU A 48 11.43 -3.00 -0.57
C LEU A 48 10.87 -1.64 -0.12
N ALA A 49 9.95 -1.63 0.85
CA ALA A 49 9.38 -0.41 1.41
C ALA A 49 10.44 0.53 2.04
N GLY A 50 11.64 0.01 2.34
CA GLY A 50 12.77 0.77 2.84
C GLY A 50 13.65 1.42 1.77
N VAL A 51 13.37 1.25 0.49
CA VAL A 51 14.11 1.92 -0.59
C VAL A 51 13.73 3.41 -0.61
N GLY A 52 14.71 4.28 -0.40
CA GLY A 52 14.49 5.73 -0.26
C GLY A 52 14.10 6.20 1.15
N GLY A 53 13.97 5.28 2.11
CA GLY A 53 13.66 5.56 3.52
C GLY A 53 12.43 4.79 4.00
N MET A 54 12.63 3.99 5.04
CA MET A 54 11.59 3.14 5.63
C MET A 54 10.57 3.97 6.42
N ASN A 55 9.48 4.39 5.76
CA ASN A 55 8.37 5.02 6.46
C ASN A 55 7.49 3.92 7.11
N ILE A 56 7.61 3.78 8.44
CA ILE A 56 7.00 2.68 9.18
C ILE A 56 5.58 3.00 9.65
N THR A 57 5.33 4.24 10.08
CA THR A 57 4.03 4.73 10.54
C THR A 57 3.93 6.26 10.37
N HIS A 58 2.87 6.87 10.90
CA HIS A 58 2.64 8.32 10.89
C HIS A 58 2.32 8.83 12.29
N ALA A 59 2.77 10.05 12.61
CA ALA A 59 2.60 10.67 13.93
C ALA A 59 1.40 11.63 13.99
N GLU A 60 0.50 11.60 12.99
CA GLU A 60 -0.70 12.43 13.05
C GLU A 60 -1.65 11.95 14.17
N GLU A 61 -2.59 12.80 14.50
CA GLU A 61 -3.61 12.52 15.51
C GLU A 61 -4.45 11.29 15.14
N GLN A 62 -4.85 10.47 16.14
CA GLN A 62 -5.46 9.14 15.93
C GLN A 62 -6.75 9.18 15.12
N SER A 63 -7.59 10.21 15.30
CA SER A 63 -8.84 10.33 14.53
C SER A 63 -8.55 10.55 13.04
N ALA A 64 -7.58 11.42 12.71
CA ALA A 64 -7.14 11.64 11.34
C ALA A 64 -6.46 10.41 10.74
N PHE A 65 -5.68 9.68 11.57
CA PHE A 65 -5.03 8.43 11.16
C PHE A 65 -6.05 7.36 10.73
N ARG A 66 -7.13 7.17 11.51
CA ARG A 66 -8.20 6.20 11.21
C ARG A 66 -8.96 6.55 9.94
N GLN A 67 -9.25 7.81 9.68
CA GLN A 67 -9.91 8.27 8.46
C GLN A 67 -9.13 7.92 7.18
N ARG A 68 -7.84 7.57 7.27
CA ARG A 68 -7.05 7.12 6.12
C ARG A 68 -7.51 5.78 5.55
N TYR A 69 -8.27 4.99 6.32
CA TYR A 69 -8.85 3.72 5.88
C TYR A 69 -10.26 3.87 5.28
N ARG A 70 -10.74 5.12 5.13
CA ARG A 70 -11.95 5.49 4.38
C ARG A 70 -13.19 4.71 4.86
N GLU A 71 -13.93 4.08 3.93
CA GLU A 71 -15.12 3.27 4.24
C GLU A 71 -14.82 2.05 5.12
N ARG A 72 -13.56 1.64 5.22
CA ARG A 72 -13.13 0.53 6.08
C ARG A 72 -12.65 0.97 7.46
N GLU A 73 -12.75 2.27 7.78
CA GLU A 73 -12.34 2.84 9.07
C GLU A 73 -12.91 2.06 10.26
N SER A 74 -14.22 1.79 10.25
CA SER A 74 -14.90 1.09 11.36
C SER A 74 -14.39 -0.34 11.58
N GLY A 75 -14.03 -1.04 10.50
CA GLY A 75 -13.51 -2.40 10.58
C GLY A 75 -12.03 -2.49 10.97
N VAL A 76 -11.24 -1.46 10.61
CA VAL A 76 -9.80 -1.40 10.93
C VAL A 76 -9.55 -0.81 12.32
N SER A 77 -10.41 0.09 12.79
CA SER A 77 -10.25 0.78 14.08
C SER A 77 -10.05 -0.16 15.28
N PRO A 78 -10.76 -1.29 15.44
CA PRO A 78 -10.52 -2.20 16.55
C PRO A 78 -9.09 -2.76 16.61
N TRP A 79 -8.45 -2.96 15.47
CA TRP A 79 -7.04 -3.40 15.42
C TRP A 79 -6.13 -2.29 15.89
N LEU A 80 -6.37 -1.05 15.44
CA LEU A 80 -5.60 0.14 15.82
C LEU A 80 -5.81 0.53 17.29
N ASP A 81 -6.99 0.24 17.88
CA ASP A 81 -7.24 0.44 19.32
C ASP A 81 -6.29 -0.41 20.18
N SER A 82 -5.95 -1.60 19.68
CA SER A 82 -5.03 -2.51 20.38
C SER A 82 -3.55 -2.32 20.01
N PHE A 83 -3.26 -1.76 18.82
CA PHE A 83 -1.89 -1.58 18.31
C PHE A 83 -1.82 -0.42 17.30
N ASP A 84 -1.80 0.80 17.82
CA ASP A 84 -1.74 2.04 17.04
C ASP A 84 -0.31 2.43 16.62
N SER A 85 -0.16 3.61 16.05
CA SER A 85 1.14 4.17 15.64
C SER A 85 2.11 4.36 16.82
N ASN A 86 1.63 4.66 18.02
CA ASN A 86 2.45 4.82 19.20
C ASN A 86 2.90 3.46 19.76
N ALA A 87 1.98 2.50 19.83
CA ALA A 87 2.29 1.12 20.20
C ALA A 87 3.31 0.48 19.24
N LEU A 88 3.16 0.73 17.94
CA LEU A 88 4.13 0.28 16.94
C LEU A 88 5.51 0.89 17.17
N ARG A 89 5.60 2.19 17.47
CA ARG A 89 6.88 2.84 17.81
C ARG A 89 7.50 2.28 19.08
N ALA A 90 6.71 2.08 20.12
CA ALA A 90 7.18 1.48 21.37
C ALA A 90 7.74 0.07 21.12
N TRP A 91 7.03 -0.75 20.36
CA TRP A 91 7.48 -2.09 19.97
C TRP A 91 8.80 -2.07 19.17
N ILE A 92 8.99 -1.10 18.25
CA ILE A 92 10.24 -0.92 17.51
C ILE A 92 11.40 -0.57 18.48
N HIS A 93 11.15 0.31 19.46
CA HIS A 93 12.14 0.67 20.48
C HIS A 93 12.53 -0.51 21.34
N GLU A 94 11.58 -1.41 21.68
CA GLU A 94 11.88 -2.68 22.37
C GLU A 94 12.78 -3.62 21.56
N LEU A 95 12.82 -3.48 20.23
CA LEU A 95 13.77 -4.17 19.35
C LEU A 95 15.16 -3.50 19.31
N GLY A 96 15.35 -2.41 20.07
CA GLY A 96 16.60 -1.65 20.09
C GLY A 96 16.77 -0.71 18.90
N ILE A 97 15.68 -0.37 18.19
CA ILE A 97 15.71 0.52 17.01
C ILE A 97 15.02 1.84 17.37
N GLU A 98 15.78 2.92 17.37
CA GLU A 98 15.24 4.26 17.57
C GLU A 98 14.45 4.75 16.36
N THR A 99 13.46 5.63 16.60
CA THR A 99 12.64 6.24 15.54
C THR A 99 12.59 7.75 15.66
N PHE A 100 12.45 8.45 14.53
CA PHE A 100 12.22 9.89 14.49
C PHE A 100 11.01 10.25 13.62
N VAL A 101 10.45 11.42 13.85
CA VAL A 101 9.35 11.99 13.07
C VAL A 101 9.92 12.99 12.07
N GLY A 102 9.70 12.77 10.79
CA GLY A 102 10.05 13.70 9.73
C GLY A 102 9.10 14.91 9.68
N THR A 103 9.46 15.93 8.91
CA THR A 103 8.68 17.19 8.79
C THR A 103 7.26 17.01 8.25
N SER A 104 7.01 15.91 7.54
CA SER A 104 5.69 15.54 7.02
C SER A 104 4.85 14.69 7.98
N GLY A 105 5.27 14.48 9.23
CA GLY A 105 4.62 13.58 10.19
C GLY A 105 4.93 12.10 9.99
N ARG A 106 5.64 11.72 8.93
CA ARG A 106 6.07 10.34 8.69
C ARG A 106 7.11 9.91 9.72
N VAL A 107 7.00 8.68 10.20
CA VAL A 107 7.92 8.09 11.18
C VAL A 107 8.88 7.14 10.49
N PHE A 108 10.16 7.25 10.81
CA PHE A 108 11.24 6.45 10.24
C PHE A 108 12.11 5.84 11.34
N PRO A 109 12.70 4.65 11.13
CA PRO A 109 13.85 4.22 11.92
C PRO A 109 15.01 5.22 11.78
N ALA A 110 15.83 5.38 12.81
CA ALA A 110 16.91 6.37 12.85
C ALA A 110 17.89 6.25 11.67
N ASP A 111 18.15 5.03 11.20
CA ASP A 111 19.01 4.73 10.06
C ASP A 111 18.27 4.72 8.70
N MET A 112 16.98 5.02 8.67
CA MET A 112 16.11 5.03 7.49
C MET A 112 15.96 3.67 6.79
N LYS A 113 16.41 2.55 7.39
CA LYS A 113 16.49 1.23 6.74
C LYS A 113 15.55 0.22 7.37
N ALA A 114 14.94 -0.63 6.53
CA ALA A 114 14.12 -1.74 6.97
C ALA A 114 14.93 -2.96 7.47
N ALA A 115 16.13 -3.16 6.94
CA ALA A 115 16.89 -4.40 7.19
C ALA A 115 17.36 -4.59 8.64
N PRO A 116 17.84 -3.57 9.38
CA PRO A 116 18.18 -3.72 10.79
C PRO A 116 16.96 -4.07 11.63
N LEU A 117 15.83 -3.42 11.42
CA LEU A 117 14.58 -3.72 12.10
C LEU A 117 14.12 -5.16 11.86
N LEU A 118 14.10 -5.60 10.61
CA LEU A 118 13.72 -6.98 10.28
C LEU A 118 14.68 -8.01 10.92
N ARG A 119 15.97 -7.74 10.95
CA ARG A 119 16.96 -8.65 11.58
C ARG A 119 16.74 -8.77 13.09
N ALA A 120 16.55 -7.66 13.78
CA ALA A 120 16.26 -7.64 15.21
C ALA A 120 14.96 -8.40 15.51
N TRP A 121 13.93 -8.18 14.70
CA TRP A 121 12.65 -8.88 14.82
C TRP A 121 12.77 -10.39 14.60
N LEU A 122 13.44 -10.82 13.54
CA LEU A 122 13.66 -12.25 13.27
C LEU A 122 14.54 -12.93 14.33
N HIS A 123 15.44 -12.20 14.98
CA HIS A 123 16.21 -12.70 16.12
C HIS A 123 15.29 -12.99 17.30
N ARG A 124 14.47 -12.00 17.72
CA ARG A 124 13.46 -12.16 18.78
C ARG A 124 12.52 -13.34 18.52
N LEU A 125 12.00 -13.48 17.31
CA LEU A 125 11.11 -14.58 16.95
C LEU A 125 11.77 -15.96 17.13
N ARG A 126 13.04 -16.11 16.74
CA ARG A 126 13.77 -17.35 16.92
C ARG A 126 14.05 -17.66 18.40
N GLU A 127 14.38 -16.66 19.19
CA GLU A 127 14.54 -16.80 20.65
C GLU A 127 13.24 -17.24 21.33
N GLN A 128 12.09 -16.75 20.82
CA GLN A 128 10.76 -17.18 21.27
C GLN A 128 10.33 -18.55 20.71
N GLY A 129 11.18 -19.23 19.94
CA GLY A 129 10.93 -20.58 19.44
C GLY A 129 10.10 -20.67 18.16
N VAL A 130 9.86 -19.56 17.45
CA VAL A 130 9.18 -19.59 16.14
C VAL A 130 10.07 -20.28 15.10
N ARG A 131 9.55 -21.34 14.48
CA ARG A 131 10.22 -22.05 13.40
C ARG A 131 9.83 -21.46 12.04
N ILE A 132 10.81 -20.93 11.33
CA ILE A 132 10.58 -20.26 10.04
C ILE A 132 11.01 -21.18 8.90
N HIS A 133 10.07 -21.55 8.04
CA HIS A 133 10.23 -22.41 6.88
C HIS A 133 10.09 -21.57 5.60
N THR A 134 11.20 -21.31 4.94
CA THR A 134 11.22 -20.62 3.63
C THR A 134 11.07 -21.62 2.49
N ARG A 135 10.80 -21.11 1.24
CA ARG A 135 10.53 -21.95 0.07
C ARG A 135 9.42 -22.97 0.29
N SER A 136 8.41 -22.57 1.06
CA SER A 136 7.29 -23.40 1.46
C SER A 136 6.00 -22.74 1.01
N ARG A 137 5.56 -23.03 -0.23
CA ARG A 137 4.38 -22.43 -0.84
C ARG A 137 3.11 -23.19 -0.43
N TRP A 138 2.14 -22.45 0.09
CA TRP A 138 0.82 -22.99 0.35
C TRP A 138 0.05 -23.26 -0.95
N LEU A 139 -0.54 -24.46 -1.05
CA LEU A 139 -1.30 -24.96 -2.19
C LEU A 139 -2.80 -25.16 -1.90
N GLY A 140 -3.29 -24.62 -0.77
CA GLY A 140 -4.65 -24.85 -0.30
C GLY A 140 -4.74 -26.04 0.64
N TRP A 141 -5.83 -26.77 0.56
CA TRP A 141 -6.14 -27.95 1.38
C TRP A 141 -6.36 -29.17 0.51
N ASP A 142 -6.11 -30.35 1.06
CA ASP A 142 -6.50 -31.61 0.48
C ASP A 142 -8.00 -31.95 0.76
N ALA A 143 -8.43 -33.15 0.37
CA ALA A 143 -9.79 -33.62 0.56
C ALA A 143 -10.16 -33.81 2.04
N GLU A 144 -9.17 -34.08 2.89
CA GLU A 144 -9.32 -34.27 4.35
C GLU A 144 -9.17 -32.96 5.13
N GLY A 145 -9.01 -31.82 4.43
CA GLY A 145 -8.87 -30.51 5.05
C GLY A 145 -7.48 -30.19 5.62
N ARG A 146 -6.46 -31.01 5.31
CA ARG A 146 -5.08 -30.72 5.70
C ARG A 146 -4.45 -29.68 4.80
N LEU A 147 -3.63 -28.80 5.36
CA LEU A 147 -2.85 -27.82 4.60
C LEU A 147 -1.84 -28.53 3.69
N ARG A 148 -1.81 -28.12 2.43
CA ARG A 148 -0.84 -28.60 1.44
C ARG A 148 0.25 -27.55 1.25
N LEU A 149 1.50 -27.93 1.40
CA LEU A 149 2.66 -27.08 1.20
C LEU A 149 3.61 -27.70 0.18
N ALA A 150 3.93 -26.96 -0.89
CA ALA A 150 5.06 -27.31 -1.74
C ALA A 150 6.35 -26.85 -1.05
N ILE A 151 7.23 -27.80 -0.75
CA ILE A 151 8.55 -27.59 -0.14
C ILE A 151 9.63 -28.12 -1.09
N PRO A 152 10.92 -27.79 -0.91
CA PRO A 152 11.98 -28.26 -1.82
C PRO A 152 12.05 -29.77 -1.98
N GLU A 153 11.68 -30.51 -0.94
CA GLU A 153 11.71 -31.99 -0.90
C GLU A 153 10.45 -32.66 -1.47
N GLY A 154 9.45 -31.87 -1.91
CA GLY A 154 8.18 -32.37 -2.44
C GLY A 154 6.97 -31.68 -1.85
N GLU A 155 5.89 -32.41 -1.59
CA GLU A 155 4.67 -31.90 -0.95
C GLU A 155 4.61 -32.37 0.52
N ARG A 156 4.22 -31.45 1.41
CA ARG A 156 4.00 -31.71 2.82
C ARG A 156 2.55 -31.41 3.22
N LEU A 157 1.94 -32.33 3.96
CA LEU A 157 0.60 -32.17 4.53
C LEU A 157 0.71 -31.84 6.01
N LEU A 158 -0.08 -30.85 6.48
CA LEU A 158 -0.13 -30.45 7.88
C LEU A 158 -1.58 -30.34 8.35
N GLN A 159 -1.83 -30.66 9.61
CA GLN A 159 -3.14 -30.48 10.26
C GLN A 159 -2.97 -29.71 11.57
N PRO A 160 -2.72 -28.40 11.51
CA PRO A 160 -2.62 -27.56 12.69
C PRO A 160 -3.98 -27.36 13.36
N GLN A 161 -3.99 -27.01 14.64
CA GLN A 161 -5.22 -26.64 15.37
C GLN A 161 -5.77 -25.30 14.89
N ALA A 162 -4.88 -24.40 14.43
CA ALA A 162 -5.28 -23.14 13.79
C ALA A 162 -4.29 -22.73 12.70
N THR A 163 -4.79 -21.98 11.73
CA THR A 163 -4.01 -21.43 10.60
C THR A 163 -4.20 -19.94 10.51
N VAL A 164 -3.11 -19.16 10.43
CA VAL A 164 -3.17 -17.74 10.08
C VAL A 164 -2.69 -17.57 8.65
N LEU A 165 -3.54 -17.07 7.78
CA LEU A 165 -3.20 -16.68 6.42
C LEU A 165 -2.82 -15.19 6.41
N ALA A 166 -1.60 -14.88 5.98
CA ALA A 166 -1.03 -13.53 5.89
C ALA A 166 -0.32 -13.34 4.54
N LEU A 167 -1.06 -13.65 3.47
CA LEU A 167 -0.53 -13.88 2.12
C LEU A 167 -0.34 -12.59 1.30
N GLY A 168 -0.66 -11.42 1.88
CA GLY A 168 -0.57 -10.13 1.19
C GLY A 168 -1.60 -9.97 0.08
N GLY A 169 -1.48 -8.88 -0.70
CA GLY A 169 -2.31 -8.63 -1.86
C GLY A 169 -1.78 -9.28 -3.15
N GLY A 170 -1.87 -8.54 -4.28
CA GLY A 170 -1.39 -8.98 -5.60
C GLY A 170 -0.32 -8.08 -6.21
N SER A 171 0.17 -7.09 -5.46
CA SER A 171 1.23 -6.19 -5.93
C SER A 171 2.61 -6.80 -5.66
N TRP A 172 3.53 -6.63 -6.61
CA TRP A 172 4.90 -7.19 -6.54
C TRP A 172 4.95 -8.73 -6.48
N PRO A 173 4.40 -9.45 -7.48
CA PRO A 173 4.40 -10.93 -7.49
C PRO A 173 5.79 -11.54 -7.33
N ARG A 174 6.83 -10.89 -7.86
CA ARG A 174 8.24 -11.33 -7.73
C ARG A 174 8.75 -11.37 -6.29
N LEU A 175 8.05 -10.70 -5.37
CA LEU A 175 8.38 -10.67 -3.93
C LEU A 175 7.47 -11.57 -3.09
N GLY A 176 6.57 -12.33 -3.73
CA GLY A 176 5.68 -13.29 -3.09
C GLY A 176 4.25 -12.81 -2.85
N SER A 177 3.91 -11.56 -3.23
CA SER A 177 2.54 -11.02 -3.15
C SER A 177 1.89 -11.13 -4.53
N ASP A 178 1.40 -12.33 -4.88
CA ASP A 178 0.93 -12.68 -6.22
C ASP A 178 -0.60 -12.84 -6.34
N GLY A 179 -1.34 -12.74 -5.23
CA GLY A 179 -2.80 -12.87 -5.20
C GLY A 179 -3.32 -14.28 -5.49
N ALA A 180 -2.45 -15.28 -5.69
CA ALA A 180 -2.84 -16.65 -6.07
C ALA A 180 -3.73 -17.34 -5.03
N TRP A 181 -3.70 -16.88 -3.78
CA TRP A 181 -4.52 -17.38 -2.69
C TRP A 181 -6.03 -17.17 -2.90
N GLN A 182 -6.45 -16.18 -3.73
CA GLN A 182 -7.86 -15.91 -4.00
C GLN A 182 -8.58 -17.15 -4.55
N ALA A 183 -7.98 -17.81 -5.53
CA ALA A 183 -8.56 -19.03 -6.11
C ALA A 183 -8.71 -20.16 -5.07
N LEU A 184 -7.75 -20.28 -4.15
CA LEU A 184 -7.76 -21.31 -3.10
C LEU A 184 -8.88 -21.08 -2.06
N LEU A 185 -9.11 -19.82 -1.67
CA LEU A 185 -10.20 -19.46 -0.75
C LEU A 185 -11.56 -19.52 -1.45
N ALA A 186 -11.67 -19.05 -2.69
CA ALA A 186 -12.89 -19.13 -3.48
C ALA A 186 -13.35 -20.60 -3.68
N ALA A 187 -12.41 -21.53 -3.90
CA ALA A 187 -12.71 -22.96 -3.98
C ALA A 187 -13.28 -23.56 -2.68
N ARG A 188 -13.11 -22.85 -1.55
CA ARG A 188 -13.69 -23.21 -0.23
C ARG A 188 -14.97 -22.40 0.08
N GLY A 189 -15.50 -21.67 -0.90
CA GLY A 189 -16.73 -20.90 -0.77
C GLY A 189 -16.57 -19.56 -0.01
N VAL A 190 -15.35 -19.11 0.23
CA VAL A 190 -15.13 -17.80 0.85
C VAL A 190 -15.44 -16.71 -0.19
N GLU A 191 -16.31 -15.76 0.18
CA GLU A 191 -16.57 -14.57 -0.62
C GLU A 191 -15.30 -13.71 -0.68
N LEU A 192 -14.97 -13.18 -1.87
CA LEU A 192 -13.79 -12.36 -2.09
C LEU A 192 -14.15 -11.14 -2.94
N ARG A 193 -13.50 -10.03 -2.66
CA ARG A 193 -13.47 -8.87 -3.55
C ARG A 193 -12.27 -9.00 -4.49
N PRO A 194 -12.41 -8.70 -5.80
CA PRO A 194 -11.29 -8.68 -6.72
C PRO A 194 -10.14 -7.81 -6.19
N LEU A 195 -8.89 -8.26 -6.39
CA LEU A 195 -7.74 -7.42 -6.06
C LEU A 195 -7.57 -6.34 -7.12
N GLU A 196 -7.41 -5.11 -6.66
CA GLU A 196 -7.26 -3.92 -7.48
C GLU A 196 -5.98 -3.15 -7.13
N PRO A 197 -5.39 -2.43 -8.10
CA PRO A 197 -4.20 -1.62 -7.84
C PRO A 197 -4.54 -0.44 -6.92
N ALA A 198 -3.85 -0.34 -5.77
CA ALA A 198 -3.92 0.77 -4.84
C ALA A 198 -2.55 1.44 -4.71
N ASN A 199 -2.52 2.75 -4.47
CA ASN A 199 -1.28 3.53 -4.50
C ASN A 199 -0.52 3.29 -5.81
N CYS A 200 -1.20 3.48 -6.93
CA CYS A 200 -0.73 3.15 -8.27
C CYS A 200 -0.64 4.39 -9.17
N GLY A 201 0.08 4.27 -10.26
CA GLY A 201 0.06 5.21 -11.37
C GLY A 201 -1.19 5.05 -12.25
N PHE A 202 -1.43 6.03 -13.12
CA PHE A 202 -2.54 6.02 -14.07
C PHE A 202 -2.06 6.37 -15.46
N GLU A 203 -2.68 5.74 -16.46
CA GLU A 203 -2.43 6.04 -17.87
C GLU A 203 -3.28 7.19 -18.35
N VAL A 204 -2.69 8.01 -19.19
CA VAL A 204 -3.34 9.11 -19.93
C VAL A 204 -3.68 8.61 -21.34
N ALA A 205 -4.71 9.16 -21.96
CA ALA A 205 -5.19 8.72 -23.28
C ALA A 205 -4.13 8.78 -24.41
N GLY A 206 -3.04 9.49 -24.20
CA GLY A 206 -1.89 9.53 -25.08
C GLY A 206 -1.04 10.78 -24.88
N TRP A 207 0.23 10.60 -24.53
CA TRP A 207 1.22 11.66 -24.61
C TRP A 207 1.77 11.78 -26.03
N SER A 208 2.15 12.99 -26.45
CA SER A 208 2.96 13.16 -27.67
C SER A 208 4.32 12.47 -27.54
N ASP A 209 4.91 12.06 -28.65
CA ASP A 209 6.24 11.47 -28.66
C ASP A 209 7.31 12.43 -28.11
N PHE A 210 7.10 13.72 -28.25
CA PHE A 210 7.95 14.74 -27.65
C PHE A 210 7.92 14.66 -26.12
N LEU A 211 6.73 14.59 -25.49
CA LEU A 211 6.62 14.52 -24.04
C LEU A 211 7.22 13.22 -23.52
N LYS A 212 6.90 12.08 -24.14
CA LYS A 212 7.45 10.76 -23.79
C LYS A 212 8.97 10.74 -23.83
N THR A 213 9.54 11.12 -24.98
CA THR A 213 10.99 11.00 -25.20
C THR A 213 11.80 11.92 -24.31
N ARG A 214 11.28 13.12 -24.03
CA ARG A 214 12.07 14.15 -23.36
C ARG A 214 11.78 14.28 -21.87
N TYR A 215 10.61 13.87 -21.39
CA TYR A 215 10.16 14.14 -20.03
C TYR A 215 9.64 12.92 -19.27
N ALA A 216 9.63 11.72 -19.84
CA ALA A 216 9.38 10.52 -19.05
C ALA A 216 10.44 10.40 -17.94
N GLY A 217 9.99 10.16 -16.70
CA GLY A 217 10.80 10.19 -15.49
C GLY A 217 10.95 11.58 -14.85
N ALA A 218 10.47 12.65 -15.50
CA ALA A 218 10.60 14.01 -14.95
C ALA A 218 9.60 14.29 -13.83
N PRO A 219 10.02 14.87 -12.70
CA PRO A 219 9.12 15.29 -11.64
C PRO A 219 8.37 16.58 -12.02
N ILE A 220 7.09 16.62 -11.68
CA ILE A 220 6.23 17.80 -11.76
C ILE A 220 6.04 18.33 -10.33
N LYS A 221 6.76 19.40 -10.01
CA LYS A 221 6.76 20.04 -8.68
C LYS A 221 7.12 21.53 -8.73
N PRO A 222 6.46 22.38 -7.90
CA PRO A 222 5.25 22.03 -7.15
C PRO A 222 4.05 21.83 -8.08
N ALA A 223 3.11 20.99 -7.64
CA ALA A 223 1.84 20.77 -8.33
C ALA A 223 0.71 20.58 -7.33
N ALA A 224 -0.55 20.79 -7.79
CA ALA A 224 -1.70 20.29 -7.08
C ALA A 224 -2.66 19.58 -8.03
N LEU A 225 -3.32 18.54 -7.54
CA LEU A 225 -4.34 17.79 -8.26
C LEU A 225 -5.65 17.77 -7.48
N ALA A 226 -6.76 17.89 -8.19
CA ALA A 226 -8.09 17.75 -7.62
C ALA A 226 -9.00 16.93 -8.54
N LEU A 227 -9.84 16.08 -7.97
CA LEU A 227 -11.02 15.55 -8.67
C LEU A 227 -12.17 16.56 -8.59
N PRO A 228 -13.17 16.48 -9.50
CA PRO A 228 -14.34 17.33 -9.45
C PRO A 228 -15.04 17.28 -8.08
N GLY A 229 -15.29 18.45 -7.49
CA GLY A 229 -15.95 18.58 -6.19
C GLY A 229 -15.07 18.30 -4.98
N GLN A 230 -13.79 17.98 -5.15
CA GLN A 230 -12.86 17.76 -4.06
C GLN A 230 -11.84 18.89 -3.91
N PRO A 231 -11.35 19.16 -2.70
CA PRO A 231 -10.29 20.13 -2.49
C PRO A 231 -8.98 19.69 -3.15
N PRO A 232 -8.18 20.63 -3.69
CA PRO A 232 -6.90 20.31 -4.30
C PRO A 232 -5.90 19.80 -3.26
N ARG A 233 -5.18 18.74 -3.61
CA ARG A 233 -4.04 18.23 -2.83
C ARG A 233 -2.75 18.69 -3.47
N GLN A 234 -1.87 19.31 -2.67
CA GLN A 234 -0.55 19.74 -3.14
C GLN A 234 0.49 18.64 -2.94
N GLY A 235 1.46 18.61 -3.86
CA GLY A 235 2.57 17.66 -3.78
C GLY A 235 3.40 17.64 -5.05
N GLU A 236 3.90 16.47 -5.37
CA GLU A 236 4.64 16.18 -6.59
C GLU A 236 4.21 14.85 -7.20
N PHE A 237 4.34 14.76 -8.51
CA PHE A 237 4.17 13.53 -9.26
C PHE A 237 5.20 13.41 -10.37
N VAL A 238 5.30 12.26 -10.98
CA VAL A 238 6.27 11.96 -12.06
C VAL A 238 5.51 11.68 -13.35
N LEU A 239 5.97 12.23 -14.43
CA LEU A 239 5.53 11.84 -15.78
C LEU A 239 6.14 10.49 -16.14
N THR A 240 5.33 9.57 -16.64
CA THR A 240 5.81 8.32 -17.23
C THR A 240 5.63 8.37 -18.75
N ASP A 241 6.11 7.36 -19.43
CA ASP A 241 5.91 7.19 -20.88
C ASP A 241 4.44 6.97 -21.25
N THR A 242 3.61 6.53 -20.29
CA THR A 242 2.18 6.24 -20.50
C THR A 242 1.24 7.11 -19.69
N GLY A 243 1.73 7.87 -18.70
CA GLY A 243 0.84 8.65 -17.84
C GLY A 243 1.54 9.33 -16.66
N ILE A 244 0.99 9.16 -15.47
CA ILE A 244 1.44 9.82 -14.24
C ILE A 244 1.54 8.84 -13.08
N GLU A 245 2.51 9.07 -12.19
CA GLU A 245 2.69 8.30 -10.95
C GLU A 245 3.30 9.17 -9.84
N GLY A 246 3.53 8.62 -8.66
CA GLY A 246 4.19 9.30 -7.55
C GLY A 246 3.25 9.67 -6.41
N SER A 247 3.79 10.25 -5.34
CA SER A 247 3.11 10.37 -4.04
C SER A 247 1.78 11.12 -4.10
N LEU A 248 1.67 12.18 -4.91
CA LEU A 248 0.43 12.93 -5.07
C LEU A 248 -0.65 12.10 -5.80
N VAL A 249 -0.26 11.36 -6.83
CA VAL A 249 -1.15 10.46 -7.59
C VAL A 249 -1.58 9.29 -6.72
N TYR A 250 -0.66 8.69 -5.96
CA TYR A 250 -0.97 7.57 -5.05
C TYR A 250 -1.97 7.98 -3.97
N ALA A 251 -1.85 9.20 -3.43
CA ALA A 251 -2.78 9.72 -2.43
C ALA A 251 -4.22 9.91 -2.94
N LEU A 252 -4.41 9.97 -4.26
CA LEU A 252 -5.70 10.12 -4.95
C LEU A 252 -6.15 8.83 -5.65
N SER A 253 -5.38 7.73 -5.55
CA SER A 253 -5.57 6.57 -6.42
C SER A 253 -6.92 5.89 -6.26
N ALA A 254 -7.48 5.81 -5.05
CA ALA A 254 -8.79 5.22 -4.84
C ALA A 254 -9.91 6.06 -5.49
N GLU A 255 -9.88 7.38 -5.29
CA GLU A 255 -10.87 8.29 -5.87
C GLU A 255 -10.79 8.31 -7.41
N ILE A 256 -9.58 8.27 -7.95
CA ILE A 256 -9.36 8.20 -9.41
C ILE A 256 -9.88 6.86 -9.96
N ARG A 257 -9.56 5.74 -9.29
CA ARG A 257 -10.04 4.41 -9.68
C ARG A 257 -11.56 4.36 -9.69
N THR A 258 -12.21 4.77 -8.60
CA THR A 258 -13.69 4.84 -8.52
C THR A 258 -14.30 5.71 -9.62
N ALA A 259 -13.68 6.85 -9.96
CA ALA A 259 -14.17 7.69 -11.06
C ALA A 259 -14.02 7.00 -12.42
N ILE A 260 -12.90 6.29 -12.67
CA ILE A 260 -12.69 5.53 -13.90
C ILE A 260 -13.70 4.38 -14.02
N GLU A 261 -13.95 3.65 -12.94
CA GLU A 261 -14.95 2.56 -12.93
C GLU A 261 -16.35 3.04 -13.26
N ARG A 262 -16.72 4.19 -12.73
CA ARG A 262 -18.04 4.79 -12.96
C ARG A 262 -18.20 5.38 -14.36
N ASP A 263 -17.21 6.13 -14.85
CA ASP A 263 -17.32 7.02 -16.01
C ASP A 263 -16.42 6.59 -17.20
N GLY A 264 -15.63 5.52 -17.05
CA GLY A 264 -14.66 5.06 -18.03
C GLY A 264 -13.35 5.88 -18.07
N GLN A 265 -13.31 7.03 -17.41
CA GLN A 265 -12.15 7.92 -17.27
C GLN A 265 -12.30 8.84 -16.08
N ALA A 266 -11.20 9.45 -15.64
CA ALA A 266 -11.23 10.50 -14.62
C ALA A 266 -10.49 11.75 -15.13
N THR A 267 -11.15 12.93 -15.09
CA THR A 267 -10.51 14.20 -15.41
C THR A 267 -10.14 14.93 -14.13
N LEU A 268 -8.84 15.10 -13.92
CA LEU A 268 -8.26 15.84 -12.81
C LEU A 268 -8.05 17.29 -13.20
N THR A 269 -8.21 18.20 -12.26
CA THR A 269 -7.76 19.59 -12.41
C THR A 269 -6.32 19.68 -11.91
N LEU A 270 -5.39 20.03 -12.80
CA LEU A 270 -3.99 20.21 -12.49
C LEU A 270 -3.65 21.69 -12.32
N ASP A 271 -3.12 22.04 -11.18
CA ASP A 271 -2.52 23.35 -10.87
C ASP A 271 -0.98 23.24 -10.90
N LEU A 272 -0.35 23.94 -11.83
CA LEU A 272 1.11 23.96 -12.02
C LEU A 272 1.80 25.09 -11.23
N ALA A 273 1.03 25.95 -10.56
CA ALA A 273 1.52 27.04 -9.73
C ALA A 273 0.73 27.16 -8.41
N PRO A 274 0.67 26.10 -7.57
CA PRO A 274 -0.20 26.05 -6.40
C PRO A 274 0.15 27.08 -5.31
N GLN A 275 1.35 27.64 -5.34
CA GLN A 275 1.81 28.63 -4.39
C GLN A 275 1.40 30.07 -4.75
N ARG A 276 0.70 30.27 -5.87
CA ARG A 276 0.29 31.58 -6.38
C ARG A 276 -1.20 31.60 -6.67
N ASP A 277 -1.87 32.68 -6.34
CA ASP A 277 -3.25 32.87 -6.72
C ASP A 277 -3.40 33.25 -8.21
N LEU A 278 -4.62 33.09 -8.74
CA LEU A 278 -4.92 33.38 -10.15
C LEU A 278 -4.72 34.85 -10.51
N ALA A 279 -5.10 35.77 -9.62
CA ALA A 279 -5.00 37.20 -9.87
C ALA A 279 -3.54 37.66 -9.90
N GLU A 280 -2.72 37.15 -8.99
CA GLU A 280 -1.27 37.39 -8.98
C GLU A 280 -0.61 36.88 -10.25
N LEU A 281 -0.94 35.63 -10.65
CA LEU A 281 -0.40 35.00 -11.84
C LEU A 281 -0.83 35.73 -13.10
N GLY A 282 -2.11 36.16 -13.19
CA GLY A 282 -2.65 36.96 -14.29
C GLY A 282 -1.91 38.29 -14.43
N ARG A 283 -1.73 39.04 -13.33
CA ARG A 283 -0.95 40.31 -13.35
C ARG A 283 0.53 40.07 -13.77
N ALA A 284 1.13 38.97 -13.35
CA ALA A 284 2.49 38.68 -13.70
C ALA A 284 2.68 38.32 -15.18
N LEU A 285 1.76 37.53 -15.75
CA LEU A 285 1.76 37.16 -17.16
C LEU A 285 1.31 38.27 -18.11
N ALA A 286 0.47 39.19 -17.63
CA ALA A 286 0.04 40.37 -18.42
C ALA A 286 1.18 41.39 -18.68
N ARG A 287 2.34 41.25 -18.02
CA ARG A 287 3.49 42.12 -18.29
C ARG A 287 3.95 41.99 -19.75
N PRO A 288 4.37 43.08 -20.41
CA PRO A 288 4.81 43.04 -21.80
C PRO A 288 5.95 42.05 -22.00
N ARG A 289 5.78 41.13 -22.92
CA ARG A 289 6.78 40.07 -23.24
C ARG A 289 8.00 40.64 -23.95
N GLY A 290 7.83 41.72 -24.74
CA GLY A 290 8.88 42.26 -25.61
C GLY A 290 9.36 41.20 -26.62
N SER A 291 10.67 41.08 -26.80
CA SER A 291 11.30 40.09 -27.69
C SER A 291 11.50 38.71 -27.05
N GLN A 292 11.04 38.50 -25.82
CA GLN A 292 11.26 37.21 -25.14
C GLN A 292 10.35 36.10 -25.73
N SER A 293 10.86 34.88 -25.79
CA SER A 293 10.01 33.73 -26.11
C SER A 293 8.96 33.50 -25.01
N LEU A 294 7.84 32.90 -25.36
CA LEU A 294 6.81 32.56 -24.39
C LEU A 294 7.32 31.65 -23.28
N ALA A 295 8.22 30.73 -23.58
CA ALA A 295 8.84 29.85 -22.59
C ALA A 295 9.65 30.64 -21.55
N ASN A 296 10.43 31.64 -21.99
CA ASN A 296 11.17 32.53 -21.09
C ASN A 296 10.24 33.42 -20.26
N HIS A 297 9.13 33.88 -20.85
CA HIS A 297 8.13 34.65 -20.16
C HIS A 297 7.42 33.86 -19.05
N LEU A 298 6.99 32.61 -19.34
CA LEU A 298 6.42 31.68 -18.36
C LEU A 298 7.42 31.40 -17.22
N ARG A 299 8.65 31.07 -17.57
CA ARG A 299 9.71 30.82 -16.54
C ARG A 299 9.88 32.02 -15.63
N ARG A 300 10.01 33.23 -16.20
CA ARG A 300 10.33 34.44 -15.44
C ARG A 300 9.17 34.93 -14.59
N HIS A 301 7.93 34.85 -15.11
CA HIS A 301 6.76 35.49 -14.51
C HIS A 301 5.81 34.52 -13.82
N ALA A 302 5.79 33.23 -14.21
CA ALA A 302 4.97 32.19 -13.58
C ALA A 302 5.79 31.16 -12.81
N GLY A 303 7.13 31.11 -13.02
CA GLY A 303 7.97 30.08 -12.46
C GLY A 303 7.73 28.71 -13.09
N ILE A 304 7.12 28.66 -14.29
CA ILE A 304 6.77 27.42 -14.99
C ILE A 304 7.76 27.22 -16.14
N ASP A 305 8.55 26.15 -16.06
CA ASP A 305 9.56 25.79 -17.03
C ASP A 305 9.70 24.26 -17.17
N GLY A 306 10.63 23.81 -18.01
CA GLY A 306 10.97 22.41 -18.16
C GLY A 306 9.76 21.51 -18.41
N ALA A 307 9.66 20.45 -17.64
CA ALA A 307 8.58 19.47 -17.72
C ALA A 307 7.19 20.08 -17.46
N ARG A 308 7.07 21.06 -16.53
CA ARG A 308 5.79 21.74 -16.27
C ARG A 308 5.31 22.56 -17.46
N ALA A 309 6.21 23.27 -18.12
CA ALA A 309 5.87 24.04 -19.33
C ALA A 309 5.55 23.12 -20.52
N ALA A 310 6.22 21.99 -20.64
CA ALA A 310 5.92 20.99 -21.65
C ALA A 310 4.52 20.35 -21.41
N LEU A 311 4.24 19.96 -20.17
CA LEU A 311 2.94 19.40 -19.77
C LEU A 311 1.80 20.39 -19.98
N LEU A 312 2.00 21.68 -19.66
CA LEU A 312 1.01 22.71 -19.95
C LEU A 312 0.71 22.81 -21.45
N ARG A 313 1.73 22.72 -22.31
CA ARG A 313 1.54 22.74 -23.77
C ARG A 313 0.90 21.48 -24.32
N GLU A 314 1.11 20.35 -23.69
CA GLU A 314 0.50 19.09 -24.04
C GLU A 314 -1.01 19.08 -23.76
N LEU A 315 -1.40 19.67 -22.63
CA LEU A 315 -2.77 19.60 -22.12
C LEU A 315 -3.65 20.79 -22.55
N ALA A 316 -3.06 21.98 -22.71
CA ALA A 316 -3.83 23.18 -23.02
C ALA A 316 -3.99 23.37 -24.55
N PRO A 317 -5.18 23.76 -25.01
CA PRO A 317 -5.41 24.09 -26.41
C PRO A 317 -4.47 25.20 -26.93
N PRO A 318 -4.06 25.17 -28.21
CA PRO A 318 -3.11 26.14 -28.79
C PRO A 318 -3.49 27.59 -28.62
N GLU A 319 -4.76 27.91 -28.67
CA GLU A 319 -5.33 29.27 -28.52
C GLU A 319 -5.11 29.85 -27.12
N THR A 320 -4.94 28.98 -26.10
CA THR A 320 -4.61 29.38 -24.71
C THR A 320 -3.34 30.23 -24.65
N PHE A 321 -2.38 29.93 -25.51
CA PHE A 321 -1.08 30.59 -25.52
C PHE A 321 -1.06 31.96 -26.23
N GLN A 322 -2.18 32.34 -26.81
CA GLN A 322 -2.35 33.65 -27.47
C GLN A 322 -2.95 34.70 -26.51
N ASP A 323 -3.57 34.30 -25.42
CA ASP A 323 -4.21 35.14 -24.41
C ASP A 323 -3.59 34.89 -23.02
N MET A 324 -3.01 35.92 -22.41
CA MET A 324 -2.32 35.81 -21.13
C MET A 324 -3.27 35.52 -19.95
N GLY A 325 -4.53 35.95 -20.06
CA GLY A 325 -5.56 35.64 -19.07
C GLY A 325 -5.95 34.16 -19.11
N ARG A 326 -6.21 33.61 -20.30
CA ARG A 326 -6.43 32.16 -20.51
C ARG A 326 -5.22 31.34 -20.09
N LEU A 327 -4.03 31.83 -20.40
CA LEU A 327 -2.78 31.14 -19.99
C LEU A 327 -2.64 31.09 -18.47
N ALA A 328 -2.97 32.17 -17.77
CA ALA A 328 -2.99 32.20 -16.31
C ALA A 328 -4.00 31.17 -15.73
N GLN A 329 -5.21 31.12 -16.31
CA GLN A 329 -6.21 30.11 -15.93
C GLN A 329 -5.72 28.70 -16.18
N ALA A 330 -5.13 28.41 -17.34
CA ALA A 330 -4.58 27.08 -17.65
C ALA A 330 -3.43 26.68 -16.71
N CYS A 331 -2.59 27.61 -16.31
CA CYS A 331 -1.55 27.34 -15.31
C CYS A 331 -2.14 26.88 -13.94
N LYS A 332 -3.36 27.34 -13.61
CA LYS A 332 -4.07 27.03 -12.36
C LYS A 332 -5.03 25.86 -12.46
N ALA A 333 -5.54 25.56 -13.64
CA ALA A 333 -6.63 24.60 -13.79
C ALA A 333 -6.62 23.97 -15.19
N VAL A 334 -5.51 23.31 -15.57
CA VAL A 334 -5.49 22.56 -16.83
C VAL A 334 -6.07 21.16 -16.60
N PRO A 335 -7.00 20.68 -17.46
CA PRO A 335 -7.56 19.33 -17.32
C PRO A 335 -6.52 18.26 -17.69
N LEU A 336 -6.42 17.25 -16.86
CA LEU A 336 -5.59 16.06 -17.05
C LEU A 336 -6.48 14.82 -16.96
N THR A 337 -6.76 14.18 -18.10
CA THR A 337 -7.63 13.01 -18.16
C THR A 337 -6.82 11.72 -18.12
N VAL A 338 -7.15 10.85 -17.16
CA VAL A 338 -6.60 9.51 -17.01
C VAL A 338 -7.67 8.47 -17.33
N VAL A 339 -7.27 7.34 -17.94
CA VAL A 339 -8.18 6.38 -18.54
C VAL A 339 -8.16 5.00 -17.88
N ARG A 340 -7.08 4.66 -17.19
CA ARG A 340 -6.98 3.41 -16.44
C ARG A 340 -5.84 3.43 -15.42
N ALA A 341 -5.98 2.62 -14.40
CA ALA A 341 -4.90 2.35 -13.46
C ALA A 341 -3.78 1.52 -14.11
N ARG A 342 -2.55 1.72 -13.66
CA ARG A 342 -1.43 0.84 -14.02
C ARG A 342 -1.66 -0.55 -13.42
N PRO A 343 -1.09 -1.61 -14.05
CA PRO A 343 -1.29 -2.99 -13.61
C PRO A 343 -1.02 -3.20 -12.12
N LEU A 344 -1.80 -4.08 -11.49
CA LEU A 344 -1.67 -4.44 -10.07
C LEU A 344 -0.23 -4.84 -9.69
N ALA A 345 0.48 -5.54 -10.58
CA ALA A 345 1.85 -5.96 -10.36
C ALA A 345 2.86 -4.81 -10.18
N GLU A 346 2.51 -3.60 -10.63
CA GLU A 346 3.33 -2.38 -10.54
C GLU A 346 2.90 -1.47 -9.39
N ALA A 347 1.72 -1.72 -8.79
CA ALA A 347 1.18 -0.92 -7.70
C ALA A 347 1.99 -1.08 -6.40
N ILE A 348 1.96 -0.06 -5.54
CA ILE A 348 2.58 -0.13 -4.21
C ILE A 348 1.82 -1.13 -3.33
N SER A 349 0.49 -1.16 -3.43
CA SER A 349 -0.39 -2.00 -2.61
C SER A 349 -1.61 -2.45 -3.40
N SER A 350 -2.42 -3.29 -2.78
CA SER A 350 -3.67 -3.80 -3.31
C SER A 350 -4.86 -3.30 -2.48
N ALA A 351 -5.99 -3.08 -3.13
CA ALA A 351 -7.32 -3.01 -2.53
C ALA A 351 -8.06 -4.32 -2.84
N GLY A 352 -9.22 -4.54 -2.23
CA GLY A 352 -9.94 -5.80 -2.35
C GLY A 352 -9.36 -6.91 -1.47
N GLY A 353 -9.81 -8.14 -1.66
CA GLY A 353 -9.39 -9.28 -0.86
C GLY A 353 -10.52 -9.93 -0.08
N VAL A 354 -10.23 -10.44 1.13
CA VAL A 354 -11.21 -11.03 2.03
C VAL A 354 -12.04 -9.92 2.68
N PRO A 355 -13.37 -9.85 2.44
CA PRO A 355 -14.23 -8.85 3.07
C PRO A 355 -14.18 -8.98 4.61
N LEU A 356 -14.18 -7.85 5.31
CA LEU A 356 -14.18 -7.84 6.79
C LEU A 356 -15.43 -8.50 7.35
N GLU A 357 -16.54 -8.44 6.62
CA GLU A 357 -17.83 -9.05 6.94
C GLU A 357 -17.76 -10.60 6.90
N ALA A 358 -16.82 -11.19 6.17
CA ALA A 358 -16.60 -12.64 6.14
C ALA A 358 -15.83 -13.16 7.37
N LEU A 359 -15.38 -12.25 8.26
CA LEU A 359 -14.59 -12.55 9.44
C LEU A 359 -15.40 -12.31 10.72
N ASP A 360 -15.00 -12.99 11.79
CA ASP A 360 -15.42 -12.63 13.15
C ASP A 360 -14.48 -11.55 13.74
N ASP A 361 -14.77 -11.17 14.99
CA ASP A 361 -13.98 -10.15 15.72
C ASP A 361 -12.54 -10.61 16.04
N GLY A 362 -12.24 -11.89 15.85
CA GLY A 362 -10.91 -12.48 15.99
C GLY A 362 -10.15 -12.60 14.67
N LEU A 363 -10.72 -12.11 13.57
CA LEU A 363 -10.26 -12.26 12.19
C LEU A 363 -10.28 -13.73 11.70
N MET A 364 -11.12 -14.59 12.31
CA MET A 364 -11.38 -15.95 11.84
C MET A 364 -12.42 -15.92 10.71
N LEU A 365 -12.18 -16.68 9.65
CA LEU A 365 -13.15 -16.87 8.58
C LEU A 365 -14.40 -17.60 9.12
N ARG A 366 -15.58 -16.97 8.99
CA ARG A 366 -16.85 -17.57 9.45
C ARG A 366 -17.15 -18.90 8.77
N GLN A 367 -16.72 -19.05 7.50
CA GLN A 367 -16.92 -20.27 6.71
C GLN A 367 -15.86 -21.34 6.95
N LEU A 368 -14.70 -21.00 7.54
CA LEU A 368 -13.59 -21.91 7.76
C LEU A 368 -13.08 -21.78 9.20
N PRO A 369 -13.79 -22.36 10.19
CA PRO A 369 -13.37 -22.31 11.59
C PRO A 369 -11.93 -22.78 11.79
N GLY A 370 -11.17 -22.04 12.61
CA GLY A 370 -9.74 -22.29 12.82
C GLY A 370 -8.82 -21.66 11.76
N VAL A 371 -9.38 -20.98 10.73
CA VAL A 371 -8.58 -20.25 9.72
C VAL A 371 -8.78 -18.74 9.91
N PHE A 372 -7.70 -18.02 10.13
CA PHE A 372 -7.65 -16.58 10.39
C PHE A 372 -6.95 -15.87 9.23
N CYS A 373 -7.34 -14.63 8.95
CA CYS A 373 -6.72 -13.82 7.89
C CYS A 373 -6.17 -12.51 8.46
N ALA A 374 -5.02 -12.04 7.96
CA ALA A 374 -4.41 -10.80 8.41
C ALA A 374 -3.64 -10.06 7.31
N GLY A 375 -3.50 -8.76 7.45
CA GLY A 375 -2.70 -7.92 6.58
C GLY A 375 -3.40 -7.49 5.30
N GLU A 376 -2.62 -7.26 4.26
CA GLU A 376 -3.07 -6.73 2.97
C GLU A 376 -3.96 -7.70 2.15
N MET A 377 -4.12 -8.96 2.59
CA MET A 377 -5.09 -9.86 1.98
C MET A 377 -6.54 -9.57 2.38
N LEU A 378 -6.76 -8.75 3.39
CA LEU A 378 -8.07 -8.29 3.82
C LEU A 378 -8.53 -7.11 2.95
N ASP A 379 -9.85 -6.97 2.77
CA ASP A 379 -10.45 -5.92 1.96
C ASP A 379 -10.43 -4.56 2.67
N TRP A 380 -9.29 -3.90 2.59
CA TRP A 380 -9.06 -2.51 3.01
C TRP A 380 -7.92 -1.90 2.21
N GLU A 381 -7.90 -0.58 2.11
CA GLU A 381 -6.79 0.18 1.54
C GLU A 381 -6.50 1.44 2.35
N ALA A 382 -5.28 1.95 2.20
CA ALA A 382 -4.86 3.22 2.79
C ALA A 382 -3.82 3.90 1.89
N PRO A 383 -3.66 5.24 1.95
CA PRO A 383 -2.61 5.92 1.21
C PRO A 383 -1.21 5.52 1.70
N THR A 384 -0.18 5.87 0.91
CA THR A 384 1.20 5.78 1.39
C THR A 384 1.41 6.76 2.55
N GLY A 385 2.32 6.41 3.47
CA GLY A 385 2.59 7.24 4.67
C GLY A 385 2.76 6.43 5.95
N GLY A 386 2.92 5.10 5.85
CA GLY A 386 3.08 4.20 6.99
C GLY A 386 1.77 3.54 7.46
N TYR A 387 0.62 3.98 6.95
CA TYR A 387 -0.71 3.45 7.31
C TYR A 387 -0.85 1.96 6.97
N LEU A 388 -0.41 1.57 5.76
CA LEU A 388 -0.45 0.17 5.30
C LEU A 388 0.32 -0.77 6.24
N LEU A 389 1.53 -0.38 6.64
CA LEU A 389 2.34 -1.18 7.55
C LEU A 389 1.70 -1.25 8.94
N THR A 390 1.23 -0.12 9.47
CA THR A 390 0.55 -0.08 10.78
C THR A 390 -0.64 -1.04 10.82
N ALA A 391 -1.51 -1.02 9.81
CA ALA A 391 -2.64 -1.95 9.76
C ALA A 391 -2.22 -3.41 9.56
N CYS A 392 -1.16 -3.67 8.80
CA CYS A 392 -0.60 -5.02 8.68
C CYS A 392 -0.11 -5.55 10.03
N PHE A 393 0.62 -4.75 10.81
CA PHE A 393 1.06 -5.12 12.15
C PHE A 393 -0.14 -5.31 13.09
N ALA A 394 -1.06 -4.35 13.11
CA ALA A 394 -2.23 -4.36 13.98
C ALA A 394 -3.15 -5.57 13.71
N SER A 395 -3.47 -5.85 12.44
CA SER A 395 -4.28 -7.02 12.07
C SER A 395 -3.57 -8.34 12.33
N GLY A 396 -2.23 -8.41 12.13
CA GLY A 396 -1.44 -9.58 12.49
C GLY A 396 -1.53 -9.90 13.99
N ARG A 397 -1.40 -8.86 14.83
CA ARG A 397 -1.59 -8.97 16.28
C ARG A 397 -3.02 -9.41 16.64
N ALA A 398 -4.03 -8.80 16.02
CA ALA A 398 -5.44 -9.13 16.26
C ALA A 398 -5.74 -10.60 15.89
N ALA A 399 -5.25 -11.09 14.74
CA ALA A 399 -5.38 -12.48 14.34
C ALA A 399 -4.68 -13.43 15.31
N GLY A 400 -3.46 -13.10 15.77
CA GLY A 400 -2.76 -13.88 16.79
C GLY A 400 -3.56 -13.98 18.10
N GLN A 401 -4.16 -12.87 18.55
CA GLN A 401 -5.05 -12.86 19.72
C GLN A 401 -6.33 -13.65 19.46
N GLY A 402 -6.90 -13.61 18.25
CA GLY A 402 -8.02 -14.43 17.84
C GLY A 402 -7.73 -15.92 17.95
N VAL A 403 -6.56 -16.34 17.44
CA VAL A 403 -6.08 -17.73 17.59
C VAL A 403 -5.95 -18.14 19.05
N LEU A 404 -5.40 -17.28 19.92
CA LEU A 404 -5.29 -17.58 21.36
C LEU A 404 -6.66 -17.84 21.99
N ARG A 405 -7.66 -17.01 21.68
CA ARG A 405 -9.04 -17.24 22.15
C ARG A 405 -9.63 -18.54 21.61
N TRP A 406 -9.42 -18.83 20.33
CA TRP A 406 -9.85 -20.09 19.72
C TRP A 406 -9.26 -21.33 20.40
N LEU A 407 -7.95 -21.33 20.64
CA LEU A 407 -7.28 -22.44 21.32
C LEU A 407 -7.75 -22.60 22.77
N ALA A 408 -7.99 -21.49 23.48
CA ALA A 408 -8.51 -21.51 24.85
C ALA A 408 -9.95 -22.06 24.92
N ALA A 409 -10.74 -21.87 23.85
CA ALA A 409 -12.09 -22.45 23.72
C ALA A 409 -12.09 -23.93 23.26
N GLY A 410 -10.93 -24.58 23.20
CA GLY A 410 -10.82 -25.98 22.78
C GLY A 410 -10.90 -26.20 21.28
N GLY A 411 -10.71 -25.14 20.47
CA GLY A 411 -10.73 -25.24 19.01
C GLY A 411 -12.13 -25.49 18.42
N SER A 412 -13.20 -25.24 19.15
CA SER A 412 -14.56 -25.33 18.65
C SER A 412 -15.16 -23.94 18.45
N SER A 413 -15.94 -23.75 17.35
CA SER A 413 -16.80 -22.58 17.18
C SER A 413 -17.87 -22.57 18.28
N ALA A 414 -17.97 -21.47 19.00
CA ALA A 414 -19.06 -21.25 19.94
C ALA A 414 -20.40 -21.11 19.19
#